data_2b2cc33dbbd29d9bc8f4cee25c8b719f
#
_entry.id   2b2cc33dbbd29d9bc8f4cee25c8b719f
#
_cell.length_a   1.000
_cell.length_b   1.000
_cell.length_c   1.000
_cell.angle_alpha   90.00
_cell.angle_beta   90.00
_cell.angle_gamma   90.00
#
_symmetry.space_group_name_H-M   'P 1'
#
loop_
_entity.id
_entity.type
_entity.pdbx_description
1 polymer ?
#
loop_
_entity_poly.entity_id
_entity_poly.type
_entity_poly.pdbx_seq_one_letter_code
_entity_poly.pdbx_strand_id
1 'polypeptide(L)'
;MAEQQKLPCHYRPRQAESVHRTHMIITSLLDTDLYKFTMMQVVLHQFPGAQVDYKFKCRNPGVNLAQHISEIREEIKALCSLRFQDAELMYLRSMRFIKSDFVDFLGLFRLNEKYITLTALPNGEIDITIKGPWLHTILFEIPVLAIVNEVYFRNAQKTPNLALARERLVTKMAQLQVDGLEELKIADYGTRRRFSKAWHEEVLQTLVAKLGSSSTGQFAGTSNVLYAMKMGLTPLGTMAHEYLQACQALGPRLRDSQVFGFESWAKEYRGDLGIALSDVYGIDAFLRDFDMYFCKLFDGARHDSGDPFAWGERMLEHYLRNRVNPRTKTLIFSDGLTVPRTIEL
;
A
#
# COMPACT_ATOMS: atom_id res chain seq x y z
N MET A 1 -43.69 -41.89 -39.44
CA MET A 1 -42.55 -42.54 -38.74
C MET A 1 -41.30 -41.81 -39.13
N ALA A 2 -40.79 -40.98 -38.23
CA ALA A 2 -39.50 -40.27 -38.39
C ALA A 2 -38.69 -40.50 -37.11
N GLU A 3 -37.63 -41.24 -37.26
CA GLU A 3 -36.66 -41.59 -36.21
C GLU A 3 -35.83 -40.37 -35.82
N GLN A 4 -35.91 -39.98 -34.58
CA GLN A 4 -35.03 -38.96 -33.98
C GLN A 4 -33.72 -39.64 -33.55
N GLN A 5 -32.64 -39.36 -34.26
CA GLN A 5 -31.27 -39.67 -33.83
C GLN A 5 -30.83 -38.72 -32.69
N LYS A 6 -30.68 -39.26 -31.48
CA LYS A 6 -30.04 -38.60 -30.34
C LYS A 6 -28.53 -38.72 -30.48
N LEU A 7 -27.83 -37.59 -30.61
CA LEU A 7 -26.37 -37.49 -30.44
C LEU A 7 -26.00 -37.45 -28.95
N PRO A 8 -25.08 -38.28 -28.47
CA PRO A 8 -24.64 -38.22 -27.07
C PRO A 8 -23.60 -37.10 -26.88
N CYS A 9 -23.97 -36.10 -26.08
CA CYS A 9 -23.07 -35.06 -25.61
C CYS A 9 -22.20 -35.64 -24.48
N HIS A 10 -20.99 -36.08 -24.78
CA HIS A 10 -19.99 -36.46 -23.77
C HIS A 10 -19.30 -35.23 -23.25
N TYR A 11 -19.82 -34.63 -22.17
CA TYR A 11 -19.12 -33.70 -21.35
C TYR A 11 -18.11 -34.46 -20.49
N ARG A 12 -16.82 -34.40 -20.84
CA ARG A 12 -15.71 -34.81 -19.95
C ARG A 12 -15.33 -33.62 -19.10
N PRO A 13 -15.46 -33.67 -17.76
CA PRO A 13 -14.91 -32.64 -16.91
C PRO A 13 -13.38 -32.69 -17.00
N ARG A 14 -12.73 -31.55 -17.31
CA ARG A 14 -11.29 -31.38 -17.20
C ARG A 14 -10.88 -31.48 -15.72
N GLN A 15 -10.50 -32.65 -15.28
CA GLN A 15 -9.72 -32.86 -14.06
C GLN A 15 -8.25 -32.56 -14.40
N ALA A 16 -7.80 -31.34 -14.21
CA ALA A 16 -6.37 -31.00 -14.08
C ALA A 16 -6.19 -29.49 -13.86
N GLU A 17 -6.64 -28.97 -12.72
CA GLU A 17 -6.22 -27.61 -12.31
C GLU A 17 -6.21 -27.41 -10.77
N SER A 18 -6.32 -28.45 -9.96
CA SER A 18 -6.47 -28.28 -8.50
C SER A 18 -5.19 -28.43 -7.66
N VAL A 19 -4.02 -28.72 -8.24
CA VAL A 19 -2.83 -29.04 -7.45
C VAL A 19 -1.87 -27.83 -7.24
N HIS A 20 -2.02 -26.73 -7.98
CA HIS A 20 -1.13 -25.57 -7.89
C HIS A 20 -1.67 -24.36 -7.09
N ARG A 21 -2.93 -24.41 -6.63
CA ARG A 21 -3.55 -23.24 -5.93
C ARG A 21 -3.21 -23.12 -4.44
N THR A 22 -2.57 -24.10 -3.82
CA THR A 22 -2.35 -24.12 -2.37
C THR A 22 -1.13 -23.34 -1.88
N HIS A 23 -0.36 -22.69 -2.74
CA HIS A 23 0.88 -22.02 -2.37
C HIS A 23 1.05 -20.57 -2.88
N MET A 24 0.04 -19.97 -3.50
CA MET A 24 0.16 -18.58 -3.96
C MET A 24 0.28 -17.61 -2.78
N ILE A 25 1.31 -16.77 -2.81
CA ILE A 25 1.53 -15.72 -1.82
C ILE A 25 0.44 -14.65 -1.94
N ILE A 26 0.19 -14.18 -3.15
CA ILE A 26 -0.87 -13.21 -3.43
C ILE A 26 -2.08 -13.93 -4.04
N THR A 27 -3.22 -13.87 -3.37
CA THR A 27 -4.45 -14.56 -3.78
C THR A 27 -5.58 -13.60 -4.18
N SER A 28 -5.35 -12.30 -4.06
CA SER A 28 -6.30 -11.24 -4.39
C SER A 28 -5.55 -9.99 -4.83
N LEU A 29 -6.08 -9.24 -5.78
CA LEU A 29 -5.54 -7.94 -6.17
C LEU A 29 -5.81 -6.84 -5.11
N LEU A 30 -6.65 -7.12 -4.09
CA LEU A 30 -6.79 -6.26 -2.91
C LEU A 30 -5.66 -6.45 -1.88
N ASP A 31 -4.79 -7.48 -2.03
CA ASP A 31 -3.63 -7.70 -1.14
C ASP A 31 -2.52 -6.68 -1.45
N THR A 32 -2.87 -5.42 -1.31
CA THR A 32 -2.03 -4.25 -1.57
C THR A 32 -2.49 -3.07 -0.71
N ASP A 33 -1.71 -2.00 -0.69
CA ASP A 33 -1.99 -0.81 0.09
C ASP A 33 -3.02 0.11 -0.60
N LEU A 34 -3.93 0.69 0.18
CA LEU A 34 -5.01 1.56 -0.32
C LEU A 34 -4.47 2.71 -1.18
N TYR A 35 -3.33 3.31 -0.83
CA TYR A 35 -2.78 4.42 -1.59
C TYR A 35 -2.45 4.08 -3.04
N LYS A 36 -2.30 2.79 -3.40
CA LYS A 36 -2.16 2.38 -4.79
C LYS A 36 -3.44 2.55 -5.58
N PHE A 37 -4.59 2.25 -4.98
CA PHE A 37 -5.89 2.47 -5.60
C PHE A 37 -6.22 3.96 -5.70
N THR A 38 -5.95 4.72 -4.66
CA THR A 38 -6.22 6.16 -4.66
C THR A 38 -5.36 6.90 -5.68
N MET A 39 -4.07 6.60 -5.77
CA MET A 39 -3.22 7.14 -6.84
C MET A 39 -3.66 6.69 -8.22
N MET A 40 -4.02 5.39 -8.38
CA MET A 40 -4.50 4.84 -9.65
C MET A 40 -5.78 5.53 -10.14
N GLN A 41 -6.70 5.89 -9.25
CA GLN A 41 -7.90 6.66 -9.58
C GLN A 41 -7.54 8.05 -10.11
N VAL A 42 -6.62 8.77 -9.46
CA VAL A 42 -6.11 10.06 -9.96
C VAL A 42 -5.47 9.90 -11.33
N VAL A 43 -4.66 8.83 -11.52
CA VAL A 43 -4.02 8.54 -12.82
C VAL A 43 -5.06 8.28 -13.90
N LEU A 44 -6.09 7.48 -13.61
CA LEU A 44 -7.17 7.21 -14.57
C LEU A 44 -7.85 8.50 -15.04
N HIS A 45 -8.16 9.39 -14.11
CA HIS A 45 -8.96 10.58 -14.43
C HIS A 45 -8.15 11.76 -14.98
N GLN A 46 -6.90 11.88 -14.58
CA GLN A 46 -6.11 13.07 -14.90
C GLN A 46 -4.85 12.80 -15.72
N PHE A 47 -4.28 11.58 -15.66
CA PHE A 47 -3.01 11.24 -16.29
C PHE A 47 -3.02 9.89 -17.02
N PRO A 48 -4.10 9.53 -17.78
CA PRO A 48 -4.25 8.17 -18.33
C PRO A 48 -3.15 7.76 -19.31
N GLY A 49 -2.45 8.71 -19.92
CA GLY A 49 -1.34 8.48 -20.85
C GLY A 49 0.05 8.40 -20.21
N ALA A 50 0.17 8.60 -18.89
CA ALA A 50 1.45 8.61 -18.20
C ALA A 50 2.18 7.26 -18.32
N GLN A 51 3.50 7.30 -18.54
CA GLN A 51 4.38 6.13 -18.60
C GLN A 51 5.33 6.14 -17.43
N VAL A 52 5.65 4.97 -16.88
CA VAL A 52 6.55 4.82 -15.73
C VAL A 52 7.56 3.68 -15.94
N ASP A 53 8.64 3.76 -15.21
CA ASP A 53 9.70 2.75 -15.11
C ASP A 53 10.05 2.56 -13.63
N TYR A 54 9.66 1.40 -13.05
CA TYR A 54 10.03 1.03 -11.69
C TYR A 54 11.22 0.08 -11.71
N LYS A 55 12.16 0.28 -10.80
CA LYS A 55 13.30 -0.60 -10.59
C LYS A 55 13.36 -1.08 -9.15
N PHE A 56 13.44 -2.38 -8.98
CA PHE A 56 13.67 -3.00 -7.68
C PHE A 56 15.10 -2.79 -7.23
N LYS A 57 15.27 -2.53 -5.93
CA LYS A 57 16.59 -2.49 -5.30
C LYS A 57 16.53 -3.17 -3.93
N CYS A 58 17.29 -4.26 -3.77
CA CYS A 58 17.56 -4.82 -2.46
C CYS A 58 18.55 -3.91 -1.70
N ARG A 59 18.19 -3.48 -0.48
CA ARG A 59 19.05 -2.62 0.34
C ARG A 59 19.86 -3.42 1.37
N ASN A 60 19.60 -4.71 1.52
CA ASN A 60 20.27 -5.58 2.48
C ASN A 60 21.48 -6.23 1.82
N PRO A 61 22.72 -5.95 2.30
CA PRO A 61 23.89 -6.59 1.75
C PRO A 61 23.91 -8.10 2.03
N GLY A 62 24.49 -8.86 1.13
CA GLY A 62 24.66 -10.32 1.29
C GLY A 62 23.41 -11.17 1.07
N VAL A 63 22.29 -10.58 0.67
CA VAL A 63 21.08 -11.32 0.32
C VAL A 63 21.19 -11.84 -1.10
N ASN A 64 21.19 -13.18 -1.26
CA ASN A 64 21.20 -13.84 -2.57
C ASN A 64 19.76 -14.16 -3.00
N LEU A 65 19.15 -13.30 -3.79
CA LEU A 65 17.82 -13.49 -4.37
C LEU A 65 17.84 -14.27 -5.69
N ALA A 66 18.96 -14.28 -6.40
CA ALA A 66 19.08 -14.93 -7.71
C ALA A 66 18.79 -16.43 -7.64
N GLN A 67 19.15 -17.09 -6.54
CA GLN A 67 18.85 -18.51 -6.31
C GLN A 67 17.35 -18.83 -6.23
N HIS A 68 16.50 -17.81 -5.95
CA HIS A 68 15.05 -17.96 -5.82
C HIS A 68 14.26 -17.38 -7.00
N ILE A 69 14.94 -16.96 -8.07
CA ILE A 69 14.31 -16.23 -9.18
C ILE A 69 13.20 -17.03 -9.87
N SER A 70 13.35 -18.36 -9.95
CA SER A 70 12.32 -19.21 -10.57
C SER A 70 11.03 -19.20 -9.77
N GLU A 71 11.13 -19.31 -8.45
CA GLU A 71 9.98 -19.26 -7.54
C GLU A 71 9.30 -17.88 -7.57
N ILE A 72 10.09 -16.79 -7.52
CA ILE A 72 9.58 -15.41 -7.65
C ILE A 72 8.85 -15.23 -8.99
N ARG A 73 9.38 -15.78 -10.08
CA ARG A 73 8.76 -15.69 -11.40
C ARG A 73 7.42 -16.40 -11.47
N GLU A 74 7.31 -17.59 -10.90
CA GLU A 74 6.04 -18.34 -10.86
C GLU A 74 4.98 -17.61 -10.02
N GLU A 75 5.35 -17.04 -8.88
CA GLU A 75 4.44 -16.23 -8.05
C GLU A 75 3.97 -14.95 -8.80
N ILE A 76 4.86 -14.27 -9.54
CA ILE A 76 4.48 -13.09 -10.35
C ILE A 76 3.56 -13.50 -11.52
N LYS A 77 3.82 -14.64 -12.14
CA LYS A 77 2.94 -15.17 -13.18
C LYS A 77 1.55 -15.49 -12.62
N ALA A 78 1.51 -16.11 -11.45
CA ALA A 78 0.26 -16.37 -10.74
C ALA A 78 -0.48 -15.07 -10.37
N LEU A 79 0.24 -14.03 -9.87
CA LEU A 79 -0.30 -12.69 -9.64
C LEU A 79 -0.96 -12.11 -10.90
N CYS A 80 -0.33 -12.23 -12.07
CA CYS A 80 -0.87 -11.72 -13.35
C CYS A 80 -2.14 -12.48 -13.81
N SER A 81 -2.40 -13.67 -13.29
CA SER A 81 -3.62 -14.42 -13.59
C SER A 81 -4.84 -13.94 -12.79
N LEU A 82 -4.62 -13.19 -11.70
CA LEU A 82 -5.71 -12.73 -10.82
C LEU A 82 -6.63 -11.71 -11.51
N ARG A 83 -7.87 -11.69 -11.01
CA ARG A 83 -8.91 -10.71 -11.36
C ARG A 83 -9.61 -10.26 -10.08
N PHE A 84 -10.11 -9.03 -10.10
CA PHE A 84 -11.01 -8.60 -9.04
C PHE A 84 -12.28 -9.44 -9.04
N GLN A 85 -12.69 -9.87 -7.84
CA GLN A 85 -13.94 -10.59 -7.65
C GLN A 85 -15.08 -9.60 -7.37
N ASP A 86 -16.33 -9.98 -7.64
CA ASP A 86 -17.49 -9.10 -7.45
C ASP A 86 -17.58 -8.55 -6.02
N ALA A 87 -17.32 -9.38 -5.00
CA ALA A 87 -17.30 -8.93 -3.61
C ALA A 87 -16.21 -7.90 -3.31
N GLU A 88 -15.05 -7.99 -3.97
CA GLU A 88 -13.95 -7.04 -3.86
C GLU A 88 -14.31 -5.70 -4.52
N LEU A 89 -14.92 -5.74 -5.70
CA LEU A 89 -15.40 -4.56 -6.40
C LEU A 89 -16.53 -3.87 -5.60
N MET A 90 -17.46 -4.64 -5.03
CA MET A 90 -18.51 -4.10 -4.15
C MET A 90 -17.93 -3.42 -2.91
N TYR A 91 -16.89 -4.02 -2.31
CA TYR A 91 -16.20 -3.42 -1.17
C TYR A 91 -15.54 -2.11 -1.53
N LEU A 92 -14.78 -2.04 -2.64
CA LEU A 92 -14.20 -0.79 -3.13
C LEU A 92 -15.26 0.27 -3.41
N ARG A 93 -16.38 -0.11 -4.03
CA ARG A 93 -17.51 0.78 -4.34
C ARG A 93 -18.20 1.34 -3.08
N SER A 94 -18.09 0.65 -1.95
CA SER A 94 -18.64 1.12 -0.67
C SER A 94 -17.85 2.28 -0.04
N MET A 95 -16.62 2.52 -0.49
CA MET A 95 -15.78 3.61 0.00
C MET A 95 -16.19 4.91 -0.70
N ARG A 96 -16.61 5.94 0.07
CA ARG A 96 -17.15 7.21 -0.48
C ARG A 96 -16.21 7.95 -1.43
N PHE A 97 -14.89 7.77 -1.27
CA PHE A 97 -13.87 8.43 -2.08
C PHE A 97 -13.46 7.60 -3.33
N ILE A 98 -13.89 6.37 -3.44
CA ILE A 98 -13.68 5.52 -4.63
C ILE A 98 -14.86 5.72 -5.58
N LYS A 99 -14.58 6.21 -6.78
CA LYS A 99 -15.59 6.52 -7.79
C LYS A 99 -16.05 5.28 -8.55
N SER A 100 -17.33 5.28 -8.95
CA SER A 100 -17.95 4.12 -9.61
C SER A 100 -17.29 3.74 -10.93
N ASP A 101 -16.93 4.74 -11.75
CA ASP A 101 -16.24 4.55 -13.04
C ASP A 101 -14.85 3.95 -12.88
N PHE A 102 -14.13 4.30 -11.79
CA PHE A 102 -12.87 3.65 -11.45
C PHE A 102 -13.08 2.18 -11.05
N VAL A 103 -14.14 1.87 -10.29
CA VAL A 103 -14.47 0.46 -9.95
C VAL A 103 -14.87 -0.33 -11.20
N ASP A 104 -15.60 0.28 -12.13
CA ASP A 104 -15.96 -0.34 -13.41
C ASP A 104 -14.70 -0.63 -14.25
N PHE A 105 -13.74 0.29 -14.28
CA PHE A 105 -12.42 0.06 -14.86
C PHE A 105 -11.69 -1.12 -14.21
N LEU A 106 -11.69 -1.22 -12.86
CA LEU A 106 -11.07 -2.32 -12.13
C LEU A 106 -11.71 -3.69 -12.47
N GLY A 107 -13.00 -3.73 -12.76
CA GLY A 107 -13.68 -4.94 -13.23
C GLY A 107 -13.10 -5.52 -14.52
N LEU A 108 -12.50 -4.69 -15.36
CA LEU A 108 -11.83 -5.08 -16.60
C LEU A 108 -10.30 -5.20 -16.44
N PHE A 109 -9.76 -4.75 -15.30
CA PHE A 109 -8.32 -4.66 -15.07
C PHE A 109 -7.67 -6.02 -14.87
N ARG A 110 -6.44 -6.11 -15.36
CA ARG A 110 -5.51 -7.22 -15.08
C ARG A 110 -4.07 -6.74 -15.17
N LEU A 111 -3.23 -7.30 -14.33
CA LEU A 111 -1.79 -7.20 -14.49
C LEU A 111 -1.35 -8.03 -15.71
N ASN A 112 -0.30 -7.57 -16.40
CA ASN A 112 0.19 -8.23 -17.61
C ASN A 112 1.70 -8.42 -17.53
N GLU A 113 2.15 -9.67 -17.68
CA GLU A 113 3.56 -10.07 -17.60
C GLU A 113 4.47 -9.29 -18.59
N LYS A 114 3.91 -8.78 -19.70
CA LYS A 114 4.70 -8.00 -20.68
C LYS A 114 5.32 -6.72 -20.10
N TYR A 115 4.82 -6.23 -18.96
CA TYR A 115 5.30 -5.01 -18.32
C TYR A 115 6.38 -5.27 -17.27
N ILE A 116 6.65 -6.52 -16.88
CA ILE A 116 7.61 -6.87 -15.84
C ILE A 116 8.70 -7.81 -16.38
N THR A 117 9.95 -7.49 -16.08
CA THR A 117 11.13 -8.30 -16.43
C THR A 117 11.88 -8.69 -15.17
N LEU A 118 12.31 -9.94 -15.09
CA LEU A 118 13.13 -10.48 -14.01
C LEU A 118 14.42 -11.06 -14.57
N THR A 119 15.57 -10.63 -14.05
CA THR A 119 16.88 -11.12 -14.45
C THR A 119 17.73 -11.41 -13.20
N ALA A 120 18.37 -12.58 -13.16
CA ALA A 120 19.38 -12.88 -12.15
C ALA A 120 20.69 -12.20 -12.51
N LEU A 121 21.32 -11.56 -11.53
CA LEU A 121 22.62 -10.90 -11.72
C LEU A 121 23.76 -11.78 -11.19
N PRO A 122 24.98 -11.67 -11.76
CA PRO A 122 26.11 -12.50 -11.36
C PRO A 122 26.52 -12.38 -9.89
N ASN A 123 26.20 -11.25 -9.25
CA ASN A 123 26.48 -10.97 -7.83
C ASN A 123 25.47 -11.58 -6.85
N GLY A 124 24.51 -12.39 -7.34
CA GLY A 124 23.46 -12.99 -6.52
C GLY A 124 22.22 -12.11 -6.32
N GLU A 125 22.24 -10.89 -6.83
CA GLU A 125 21.06 -10.00 -6.83
C GLU A 125 20.11 -10.35 -7.97
N ILE A 126 18.92 -9.74 -7.95
CA ILE A 126 17.97 -9.77 -9.07
C ILE A 126 17.69 -8.34 -9.53
N ASP A 127 17.54 -8.19 -10.84
CA ASP A 127 16.95 -7.00 -11.44
C ASP A 127 15.49 -7.27 -11.74
N ILE A 128 14.61 -6.46 -11.17
CA ILE A 128 13.18 -6.46 -11.51
C ILE A 128 12.87 -5.07 -12.04
N THR A 129 12.49 -5.01 -13.30
CA THR A 129 12.06 -3.77 -13.96
C THR A 129 10.61 -3.90 -14.38
N ILE A 130 9.78 -2.89 -14.02
CA ILE A 130 8.38 -2.80 -14.43
C ILE A 130 8.24 -1.54 -15.25
N LYS A 131 7.89 -1.67 -16.55
CA LYS A 131 7.83 -0.55 -17.48
C LYS A 131 6.57 -0.58 -18.33
N GLY A 132 5.87 0.56 -18.39
CA GLY A 132 4.66 0.69 -19.20
C GLY A 132 3.73 1.81 -18.73
N PRO A 133 2.46 1.83 -19.23
CA PRO A 133 1.49 2.80 -18.78
C PRO A 133 1.30 2.72 -17.26
N TRP A 134 1.37 3.88 -16.60
CA TRP A 134 1.28 3.94 -15.12
C TRP A 134 0.01 3.27 -14.60
N LEU A 135 -1.10 3.55 -15.26
CA LEU A 135 -2.41 2.96 -14.95
C LEU A 135 -2.40 1.41 -14.95
N HIS A 136 -1.57 0.78 -15.78
CA HIS A 136 -1.49 -0.68 -15.89
C HIS A 136 -0.39 -1.32 -15.06
N THR A 137 0.51 -0.53 -14.48
CA THR A 137 1.70 -1.03 -13.77
C THR A 137 1.71 -0.70 -12.28
N ILE A 138 0.92 0.29 -11.85
CA ILE A 138 0.94 0.81 -10.47
C ILE A 138 0.66 -0.25 -9.40
N LEU A 139 -0.16 -1.27 -9.69
CA LEU A 139 -0.49 -2.34 -8.75
C LEU A 139 0.56 -3.45 -8.67
N PHE A 140 1.66 -3.39 -9.43
CA PHE A 140 2.75 -4.38 -9.30
C PHE A 140 3.59 -4.20 -8.03
N GLU A 141 3.89 -2.94 -7.64
CA GLU A 141 4.91 -2.66 -6.63
C GLU A 141 4.71 -3.45 -5.34
N ILE A 142 3.59 -3.28 -4.67
CA ILE A 142 3.37 -3.87 -3.35
C ILE A 142 3.30 -5.40 -3.39
N PRO A 143 2.53 -6.04 -4.28
CA PRO A 143 2.52 -7.49 -4.40
C PRO A 143 3.88 -8.08 -4.76
N VAL A 144 4.63 -7.46 -5.68
CA VAL A 144 5.97 -7.94 -6.06
C VAL A 144 6.93 -7.87 -4.88
N LEU A 145 6.92 -6.78 -4.11
CA LEU A 145 7.75 -6.66 -2.91
C LEU A 145 7.38 -7.70 -1.84
N ALA A 146 6.08 -7.94 -1.63
CA ALA A 146 5.60 -8.96 -0.71
C ALA A 146 6.00 -10.37 -1.16
N ILE A 147 5.92 -10.68 -2.46
CA ILE A 147 6.38 -11.94 -3.04
C ILE A 147 7.87 -12.15 -2.80
N VAL A 148 8.71 -11.16 -3.15
CA VAL A 148 10.17 -11.25 -2.98
C VAL A 148 10.53 -11.50 -1.53
N ASN A 149 9.92 -10.76 -0.58
CA ASN A 149 10.18 -10.94 0.84
C ASN A 149 9.76 -12.33 1.33
N GLU A 150 8.55 -12.76 1.02
CA GLU A 150 8.02 -14.03 1.51
C GLU A 150 8.79 -15.23 0.92
N VAL A 151 9.13 -15.19 -0.38
CA VAL A 151 9.98 -16.22 -1.01
C VAL A 151 11.35 -16.26 -0.33
N TYR A 152 11.96 -15.10 -0.09
CA TYR A 152 13.24 -15.03 0.60
C TYR A 152 13.15 -15.65 2.00
N PHE A 153 12.24 -15.21 2.85
CA PHE A 153 12.14 -15.69 4.22
C PHE A 153 11.74 -17.15 4.32
N ARG A 154 10.86 -17.64 3.47
CA ARG A 154 10.45 -19.05 3.39
C ARG A 154 11.64 -19.96 3.11
N ASN A 155 12.61 -19.51 2.32
CA ASN A 155 13.81 -20.26 1.97
C ASN A 155 14.95 -20.04 2.95
N ALA A 156 15.14 -18.83 3.47
CA ALA A 156 16.21 -18.49 4.41
C ALA A 156 15.93 -18.94 5.85
N GLN A 157 14.65 -19.00 6.26
CA GLN A 157 14.23 -19.35 7.62
C GLN A 157 13.20 -20.47 7.61
N LYS A 158 13.67 -21.71 7.36
CA LYS A 158 12.79 -22.90 7.30
C LYS A 158 12.03 -23.19 8.59
N THR A 159 12.57 -22.80 9.74
CA THR A 159 11.97 -22.98 11.07
C THR A 159 12.00 -21.67 11.87
N PRO A 160 11.13 -20.69 11.52
CA PRO A 160 11.09 -19.43 12.24
C PRO A 160 10.59 -19.61 13.67
N ASN A 161 11.20 -18.93 14.64
CA ASN A 161 10.72 -18.94 16.03
C ASN A 161 9.51 -18.00 16.19
N LEU A 162 8.33 -18.46 15.76
CA LEU A 162 7.09 -17.68 15.86
C LEU A 162 6.63 -17.49 17.30
N ALA A 163 6.99 -18.37 18.25
CA ALA A 163 6.67 -18.20 19.65
C ALA A 163 7.33 -16.92 20.22
N LEU A 164 8.63 -16.75 19.96
CA LEU A 164 9.35 -15.54 20.36
C LEU A 164 8.83 -14.30 19.64
N ALA A 165 8.43 -14.42 18.36
CA ALA A 165 7.85 -13.31 17.61
C ALA A 165 6.51 -12.84 18.23
N ARG A 166 5.65 -13.77 18.65
CA ARG A 166 4.38 -13.47 19.36
C ARG A 166 4.62 -12.79 20.71
N GLU A 167 5.56 -13.33 21.50
CA GLU A 167 5.93 -12.74 22.79
C GLU A 167 6.40 -11.28 22.60
N ARG A 168 7.29 -11.03 21.65
CA ARG A 168 7.78 -9.68 21.33
C ARG A 168 6.65 -8.74 20.86
N LEU A 169 5.72 -9.24 20.06
CA LEU A 169 4.58 -8.46 19.61
C LEU A 169 3.68 -8.05 20.77
N VAL A 170 3.32 -9.00 21.64
CA VAL A 170 2.48 -8.73 22.82
C VAL A 170 3.18 -7.74 23.76
N THR A 171 4.48 -7.91 24.00
CA THR A 171 5.28 -6.99 24.85
C THR A 171 5.26 -5.56 24.28
N LYS A 172 5.43 -5.40 22.97
CA LYS A 172 5.35 -4.08 22.32
C LYS A 172 3.97 -3.45 22.47
N MET A 173 2.91 -4.24 22.32
CA MET A 173 1.53 -3.72 22.51
C MET A 173 1.28 -3.28 23.95
N ALA A 174 1.76 -4.05 24.94
CA ALA A 174 1.65 -3.67 26.35
C ALA A 174 2.37 -2.36 26.68
N GLN A 175 3.53 -2.10 26.03
CA GLN A 175 4.26 -0.83 26.19
C GLN A 175 3.50 0.39 25.66
N LEU A 176 2.57 0.21 24.72
CA LEU A 176 1.74 1.27 24.15
C LEU A 176 0.44 1.51 24.95
N GLN A 177 0.12 0.63 25.89
CA GLN A 177 -1.08 0.71 26.74
C GLN A 177 -0.74 1.29 28.12
N VAL A 178 -0.02 2.42 28.14
CA VAL A 178 0.33 3.15 29.36
C VAL A 178 -0.48 4.44 29.46
N ASP A 179 -0.64 4.95 30.66
CA ASP A 179 -1.38 6.18 30.93
C ASP A 179 -0.78 7.35 30.14
N GLY A 180 -1.63 8.17 29.55
CA GLY A 180 -1.25 9.33 28.75
C GLY A 180 -1.10 9.06 27.25
N LEU A 181 -1.25 7.81 26.79
CA LEU A 181 -1.20 7.44 25.37
C LEU A 181 -2.57 7.02 24.79
N GLU A 182 -3.67 7.32 25.46
CA GLU A 182 -5.01 6.88 25.07
C GLU A 182 -5.44 7.44 23.70
N GLU A 183 -4.96 8.65 23.37
CA GLU A 183 -5.27 9.32 22.10
C GLU A 183 -4.33 8.89 20.96
N LEU A 184 -3.23 8.16 21.26
CA LEU A 184 -2.31 7.68 20.24
C LEU A 184 -3.02 6.71 19.30
N LYS A 185 -2.93 6.97 18.00
CA LYS A 185 -3.45 6.06 16.96
C LYS A 185 -2.30 5.41 16.21
N ILE A 186 -2.37 4.10 16.05
CA ILE A 186 -1.39 3.29 15.35
C ILE A 186 -2.03 2.68 14.12
N ALA A 187 -1.35 2.78 12.97
CA ALA A 187 -1.78 2.23 11.70
C ALA A 187 -0.77 1.22 11.18
N ASP A 188 -1.25 0.14 10.56
CA ASP A 188 -0.39 -0.84 9.90
C ASP A 188 -0.16 -0.47 8.42
N TYR A 189 1.12 -0.50 8.02
CA TYR A 189 1.58 -0.33 6.63
C TYR A 189 2.61 -1.43 6.28
N GLY A 190 2.43 -2.63 6.82
CA GLY A 190 3.40 -3.73 6.77
C GLY A 190 3.41 -4.56 5.49
N THR A 191 2.43 -4.43 4.60
CA THR A 191 2.20 -5.33 3.46
C THR A 191 3.46 -5.65 2.66
N ARG A 192 4.16 -4.63 2.18
CA ARG A 192 5.32 -4.79 1.28
C ARG A 192 6.59 -5.32 1.96
N ARG A 193 6.61 -5.36 3.31
CA ARG A 193 7.77 -5.81 4.12
C ARG A 193 7.45 -6.99 5.00
N ARG A 194 6.28 -7.59 4.85
CA ARG A 194 5.82 -8.70 5.67
C ARG A 194 6.74 -9.90 5.55
N PHE A 195 6.93 -10.61 6.66
CA PHE A 195 7.65 -11.88 6.71
C PHE A 195 6.90 -12.95 5.89
N SER A 196 5.59 -13.06 6.10
CA SER A 196 4.67 -13.89 5.33
C SER A 196 3.26 -13.33 5.41
N LYS A 197 2.39 -13.75 4.48
CA LYS A 197 0.97 -13.41 4.49
C LYS A 197 0.30 -13.83 5.80
N ALA A 198 0.53 -15.08 6.23
CA ALA A 198 -0.05 -15.63 7.46
C ALA A 198 0.42 -14.87 8.71
N TRP A 199 1.71 -14.52 8.78
CA TRP A 199 2.23 -13.73 9.90
C TRP A 199 1.67 -12.31 9.92
N HIS A 200 1.50 -11.67 8.78
CA HIS A 200 0.88 -10.33 8.72
C HIS A 200 -0.56 -10.36 9.22
N GLU A 201 -1.33 -11.38 8.84
CA GLU A 201 -2.70 -11.58 9.33
C GLU A 201 -2.74 -11.75 10.86
N GLU A 202 -1.84 -12.57 11.42
CA GLU A 202 -1.72 -12.78 12.85
C GLU A 202 -1.33 -11.49 13.62
N VAL A 203 -0.43 -10.68 13.03
CA VAL A 203 -0.08 -9.36 13.58
C VAL A 203 -1.31 -8.46 13.65
N LEU A 204 -2.10 -8.36 12.57
CA LEU A 204 -3.30 -7.53 12.54
C LEU A 204 -4.35 -8.00 13.57
N GLN A 205 -4.57 -9.31 13.69
CA GLN A 205 -5.47 -9.89 14.69
C GLN A 205 -5.01 -9.53 16.11
N THR A 206 -3.70 -9.58 16.37
CA THR A 206 -3.12 -9.23 17.68
C THR A 206 -3.28 -7.74 17.97
N LEU A 207 -3.05 -6.85 16.97
CA LEU A 207 -3.27 -5.42 17.11
C LEU A 207 -4.73 -5.11 17.48
N VAL A 208 -5.68 -5.72 16.79
CA VAL A 208 -7.12 -5.58 17.09
C VAL A 208 -7.43 -6.04 18.51
N ALA A 209 -6.96 -7.22 18.88
CA ALA A 209 -7.25 -7.82 20.19
C ALA A 209 -6.66 -7.05 21.36
N LYS A 210 -5.48 -6.42 21.17
CA LYS A 210 -4.76 -5.74 22.25
C LYS A 210 -5.03 -4.25 22.30
N LEU A 211 -5.16 -3.57 21.17
CA LEU A 211 -5.28 -2.12 21.09
C LEU A 211 -6.72 -1.66 20.79
N GLY A 212 -7.61 -2.57 20.40
CA GLY A 212 -8.96 -2.23 19.93
C GLY A 212 -8.94 -1.54 18.57
N SER A 213 -9.98 -1.73 17.76
CA SER A 213 -10.08 -1.23 16.38
C SER A 213 -11.25 -0.25 16.16
N SER A 214 -11.84 0.27 17.22
CA SER A 214 -12.93 1.26 17.14
C SER A 214 -12.39 2.70 17.21
N SER A 215 -13.29 3.68 17.11
CA SER A 215 -12.96 5.09 17.34
C SER A 215 -12.30 5.35 18.71
N THR A 216 -12.55 4.50 19.67
CA THR A 216 -11.95 4.55 21.03
C THR A 216 -10.68 3.71 21.17
N GLY A 217 -10.41 2.76 20.26
CA GLY A 217 -9.20 1.96 20.28
C GLY A 217 -8.00 2.69 19.71
N GLN A 218 -6.80 2.21 20.05
CA GLN A 218 -5.54 2.78 19.54
C GLN A 218 -5.19 2.28 18.14
N PHE A 219 -5.70 1.12 17.70
CA PHE A 219 -5.45 0.61 16.36
C PHE A 219 -6.40 1.25 15.33
N ALA A 220 -5.87 2.18 14.53
CA ALA A 220 -6.64 2.93 13.55
C ALA A 220 -7.08 2.10 12.34
N GLY A 221 -6.30 1.08 11.95
CA GLY A 221 -6.58 0.24 10.79
C GLY A 221 -5.32 -0.18 10.03
N THR A 222 -5.50 -0.69 8.84
CA THR A 222 -4.42 -1.17 7.97
C THR A 222 -4.47 -0.55 6.57
N SER A 223 -3.33 -0.38 5.95
CA SER A 223 -3.25 0.01 4.54
C SER A 223 -3.66 -1.13 3.60
N ASN A 224 -3.57 -2.39 4.04
CA ASN A 224 -3.90 -3.55 3.24
C ASN A 224 -5.41 -3.69 3.04
N VAL A 225 -5.86 -3.47 1.80
CA VAL A 225 -7.30 -3.43 1.46
C VAL A 225 -7.98 -4.78 1.65
N LEU A 226 -7.28 -5.90 1.38
CA LEU A 226 -7.81 -7.24 1.58
C LEU A 226 -8.09 -7.53 3.04
N TYR A 227 -7.14 -7.19 3.92
CA TYR A 227 -7.31 -7.41 5.35
C TYR A 227 -8.33 -6.43 5.94
N ALA A 228 -8.37 -5.18 5.47
CA ALA A 228 -9.41 -4.25 5.87
C ALA A 228 -10.80 -4.82 5.55
N MET A 229 -11.00 -5.35 4.35
CA MET A 229 -12.25 -6.00 3.95
C MET A 229 -12.58 -7.23 4.81
N LYS A 230 -11.61 -8.14 4.97
CA LYS A 230 -11.84 -9.43 5.66
C LYS A 230 -12.09 -9.28 7.16
N MET A 231 -11.45 -8.32 7.79
CA MET A 231 -11.47 -8.14 9.25
C MET A 231 -12.38 -6.98 9.68
N GLY A 232 -13.05 -6.30 8.74
CA GLY A 232 -13.89 -5.14 9.06
C GLY A 232 -13.10 -3.95 9.61
N LEU A 233 -11.85 -3.79 9.19
CA LEU A 233 -10.98 -2.70 9.63
C LEU A 233 -11.12 -1.47 8.71
N THR A 234 -10.70 -0.32 9.21
CA THR A 234 -10.59 0.89 8.40
C THR A 234 -9.43 0.74 7.40
N PRO A 235 -9.67 0.83 6.10
CA PRO A 235 -8.60 0.90 5.12
C PRO A 235 -7.95 2.28 5.17
N LEU A 236 -6.62 2.32 5.29
CA LEU A 236 -5.86 3.55 5.46
C LEU A 236 -4.90 3.76 4.29
N GLY A 237 -4.75 5.00 3.86
CA GLY A 237 -3.84 5.39 2.82
C GLY A 237 -4.34 6.60 2.05
N THR A 238 -3.39 7.48 1.70
CA THR A 238 -3.67 8.67 0.90
C THR A 238 -2.79 8.69 -0.34
N MET A 239 -1.81 9.57 -0.40
CA MET A 239 -0.81 9.67 -1.46
C MET A 239 0.55 9.11 -1.00
N ALA A 240 1.41 8.74 -1.95
CA ALA A 240 2.78 8.34 -1.69
C ALA A 240 3.77 9.22 -2.48
N HIS A 241 5.09 9.07 -2.18
CA HIS A 241 6.17 9.77 -2.88
C HIS A 241 6.07 9.62 -4.40
N GLU A 242 5.75 8.44 -4.88
CA GLU A 242 5.54 8.13 -6.30
C GLU A 242 4.65 9.16 -7.00
N TYR A 243 3.52 9.52 -6.39
CA TYR A 243 2.57 10.46 -6.97
C TYR A 243 3.14 11.88 -7.08
N LEU A 244 3.65 12.42 -5.97
CA LEU A 244 4.21 13.78 -5.96
C LEU A 244 5.48 13.88 -6.79
N GLN A 245 6.33 12.84 -6.81
CA GLN A 245 7.50 12.77 -7.68
C GLN A 245 7.11 12.71 -9.16
N ALA A 246 6.08 11.94 -9.52
CA ALA A 246 5.57 11.91 -10.89
C ALA A 246 5.04 13.27 -11.35
N CYS A 247 4.49 14.09 -10.45
CA CYS A 247 4.03 15.43 -10.76
C CYS A 247 5.15 16.37 -11.27
N GLN A 248 6.43 16.04 -11.04
CA GLN A 248 7.57 16.76 -11.64
C GLN A 248 7.59 16.66 -13.16
N ALA A 249 7.17 15.51 -13.69
CA ALA A 249 7.08 15.28 -15.13
C ALA A 249 5.69 15.57 -15.72
N LEU A 250 4.65 15.49 -14.91
CA LEU A 250 3.26 15.66 -15.33
C LEU A 250 2.75 17.10 -15.23
N GLY A 251 3.33 17.87 -14.29
CA GLY A 251 2.94 19.25 -14.07
C GLY A 251 3.48 20.21 -15.13
N PRO A 252 2.93 21.43 -15.19
CA PRO A 252 3.30 22.42 -16.20
C PRO A 252 4.74 22.94 -16.03
N ARG A 253 5.24 22.97 -14.80
CA ARG A 253 6.61 23.40 -14.45
C ARG A 253 7.12 22.65 -13.23
N LEU A 254 8.41 22.28 -13.26
CA LEU A 254 9.07 21.57 -12.15
C LEU A 254 8.97 22.34 -10.82
N ARG A 255 9.12 23.66 -10.84
CA ARG A 255 9.02 24.52 -9.65
C ARG A 255 7.66 24.39 -8.95
N ASP A 256 6.59 24.24 -9.70
CA ASP A 256 5.21 24.27 -9.21
C ASP A 256 4.64 22.83 -9.04
N SER A 257 5.47 21.80 -9.21
CA SER A 257 5.04 20.41 -9.26
C SER A 257 4.37 19.93 -7.97
N GLN A 258 4.79 20.42 -6.81
CA GLN A 258 4.18 20.06 -5.52
C GLN A 258 2.77 20.65 -5.37
N VAL A 259 2.63 21.94 -5.70
CA VAL A 259 1.32 22.62 -5.73
C VAL A 259 0.39 21.95 -6.73
N PHE A 260 0.89 21.67 -7.95
CA PHE A 260 0.15 20.94 -8.98
C PHE A 260 -0.33 19.56 -8.48
N GLY A 261 0.52 18.82 -7.76
CA GLY A 261 0.16 17.55 -7.16
C GLY A 261 -0.95 17.68 -6.12
N PHE A 262 -0.87 18.65 -5.22
CA PHE A 262 -1.91 18.91 -4.22
C PHE A 262 -3.22 19.39 -4.84
N GLU A 263 -3.19 20.25 -5.84
CA GLU A 263 -4.38 20.70 -6.56
C GLU A 263 -5.06 19.56 -7.33
N SER A 264 -4.27 18.72 -8.01
CA SER A 264 -4.78 17.54 -8.72
C SER A 264 -5.42 16.54 -7.76
N TRP A 265 -4.82 16.36 -6.57
CA TRP A 265 -5.40 15.53 -5.51
C TRP A 265 -6.69 16.11 -4.95
N ALA A 266 -6.71 17.42 -4.66
CA ALA A 266 -7.88 18.13 -4.18
C ALA A 266 -9.03 18.11 -5.20
N LYS A 267 -8.72 18.22 -6.48
CA LYS A 267 -9.70 18.08 -7.57
C LYS A 267 -10.35 16.71 -7.59
N GLU A 268 -9.57 15.65 -7.34
CA GLU A 268 -10.08 14.29 -7.32
C GLU A 268 -10.90 13.97 -6.08
N TYR A 269 -10.40 14.32 -4.89
CA TYR A 269 -10.92 13.87 -3.59
C TYR A 269 -11.69 14.94 -2.81
N ARG A 270 -11.64 16.21 -3.20
CA ARG A 270 -12.42 17.30 -2.61
C ARG A 270 -12.28 17.44 -1.09
N GLY A 271 -11.10 17.10 -0.55
CA GLY A 271 -10.80 17.12 0.87
C GLY A 271 -10.75 15.75 1.54
N ASP A 272 -11.37 14.73 0.95
CA ASP A 272 -11.12 13.34 1.41
C ASP A 272 -9.65 12.94 1.20
N LEU A 273 -9.16 12.01 2.03
CA LEU A 273 -7.77 11.52 1.95
C LEU A 273 -6.73 12.64 2.07
N GLY A 274 -7.04 13.62 2.91
CA GLY A 274 -6.31 14.88 3.05
C GLY A 274 -5.10 14.81 3.96
N ILE A 275 -4.24 13.80 3.85
CA ILE A 275 -2.94 13.76 4.54
C ILE A 275 -1.84 14.03 3.52
N ALA A 276 -1.22 15.20 3.61
CA ALA A 276 -0.17 15.63 2.70
C ALA A 276 1.19 15.05 3.10
N LEU A 277 1.92 14.51 2.13
CA LEU A 277 3.31 14.07 2.31
C LEU A 277 4.24 15.26 2.25
N SER A 278 5.12 15.44 3.25
CA SER A 278 5.83 16.70 3.47
C SER A 278 7.31 16.71 3.09
N ASP A 279 7.90 15.57 2.71
CA ASP A 279 9.35 15.43 2.57
C ASP A 279 9.85 15.23 1.14
N VAL A 280 8.97 15.21 0.14
CA VAL A 280 9.35 14.95 -1.28
C VAL A 280 10.38 15.96 -1.77
N TYR A 281 10.26 17.23 -1.38
CA TYR A 281 11.17 18.33 -1.73
C TYR A 281 11.83 18.97 -0.49
N GLY A 282 11.66 18.33 0.67
CA GLY A 282 12.08 18.85 1.96
C GLY A 282 11.06 19.80 2.58
N ILE A 283 11.15 19.94 3.90
CA ILE A 283 10.15 20.65 4.71
C ILE A 283 10.04 22.15 4.35
N ASP A 284 11.13 22.81 3.96
CA ASP A 284 11.08 24.24 3.61
C ASP A 284 10.26 24.50 2.35
N ALA A 285 10.45 23.65 1.33
CA ALA A 285 9.66 23.72 0.11
C ALA A 285 8.19 23.35 0.39
N PHE A 286 7.96 22.34 1.24
CA PHE A 286 6.60 21.96 1.63
C PHE A 286 5.87 23.13 2.31
N LEU A 287 6.45 23.75 3.32
CA LEU A 287 5.82 24.86 4.06
C LEU A 287 5.59 26.11 3.17
N ARG A 288 6.43 26.35 2.18
CA ARG A 288 6.20 27.41 1.19
C ARG A 288 4.97 27.14 0.33
N ASP A 289 4.79 25.89 -0.09
CA ASP A 289 3.78 25.47 -1.07
C ASP A 289 2.45 25.04 -0.42
N PHE A 290 2.50 24.59 0.84
CA PHE A 290 1.34 24.19 1.64
C PHE A 290 0.73 25.42 2.35
N ASP A 291 0.11 26.28 1.55
CA ASP A 291 -0.43 27.56 1.99
C ASP A 291 -1.71 27.43 2.83
N MET A 292 -2.35 28.57 3.13
CA MET A 292 -3.59 28.61 3.91
C MET A 292 -4.73 27.78 3.28
N TYR A 293 -4.79 27.71 1.95
CA TYR A 293 -5.81 26.92 1.25
C TYR A 293 -5.65 25.43 1.56
N PHE A 294 -4.44 24.89 1.37
CA PHE A 294 -4.15 23.48 1.67
C PHE A 294 -4.19 23.19 3.17
N CYS A 295 -3.71 24.11 4.01
CA CYS A 295 -3.81 23.99 5.47
C CYS A 295 -5.26 23.85 5.95
N LYS A 296 -6.21 24.52 5.30
CA LYS A 296 -7.65 24.38 5.62
C LYS A 296 -8.27 23.14 5.01
N LEU A 297 -7.93 22.83 3.76
CA LEU A 297 -8.56 21.75 3.01
C LEU A 297 -8.13 20.37 3.51
N PHE A 298 -6.84 20.18 3.78
CA PHE A 298 -6.29 18.87 4.17
C PHE A 298 -6.46 18.63 5.68
N ASP A 299 -6.66 17.36 6.05
CA ASP A 299 -6.83 16.93 7.43
C ASP A 299 -5.52 16.95 8.22
N GLY A 300 -4.37 16.91 7.52
CA GLY A 300 -3.08 16.90 8.16
C GLY A 300 -1.91 16.70 7.23
N ALA A 301 -0.76 16.36 7.83
CA ALA A 301 0.48 16.09 7.10
C ALA A 301 1.20 14.86 7.67
N ARG A 302 2.06 14.24 6.83
CA ARG A 302 2.88 13.08 7.18
C ARG A 302 4.36 13.41 7.15
N HIS A 303 5.04 13.08 8.26
CA HIS A 303 6.48 12.99 8.39
C HIS A 303 6.97 11.62 7.90
N ASP A 304 7.94 11.60 7.01
CA ASP A 304 8.53 10.35 6.49
C ASP A 304 10.08 10.42 6.38
N SER A 305 10.70 11.50 6.85
CA SER A 305 12.15 11.63 6.97
C SER A 305 12.58 12.81 7.85
N GLY A 306 13.77 12.72 8.43
CA GLY A 306 14.36 13.76 9.27
C GLY A 306 13.99 13.65 10.74
N ASP A 307 14.23 14.75 11.50
CA ASP A 307 13.88 14.80 12.93
C ASP A 307 12.37 15.03 13.11
N PRO A 308 11.63 14.08 13.73
CA PRO A 308 10.18 14.19 13.85
C PRO A 308 9.73 15.29 14.82
N PHE A 309 10.50 15.62 15.87
CA PHE A 309 10.14 16.70 16.80
C PHE A 309 10.25 18.06 16.13
N ALA A 310 11.40 18.34 15.51
CA ALA A 310 11.60 19.59 14.76
C ALA A 310 10.56 19.74 13.64
N TRP A 311 10.20 18.64 12.97
CA TRP A 311 9.16 18.65 11.96
C TRP A 311 7.80 18.98 12.58
N GLY A 312 7.43 18.33 13.69
CA GLY A 312 6.16 18.56 14.38
C GLY A 312 6.01 20.01 14.85
N GLU A 313 7.03 20.57 15.49
CA GLU A 313 7.03 21.97 15.92
C GLU A 313 6.83 22.94 14.75
N ARG A 314 7.55 22.73 13.64
CA ARG A 314 7.40 23.54 12.42
C ARG A 314 6.01 23.44 11.80
N MET A 315 5.38 22.26 11.82
CA MET A 315 4.02 22.09 11.33
C MET A 315 3.00 22.83 12.20
N LEU A 316 3.13 22.73 13.53
CA LEU A 316 2.26 23.46 14.46
C LEU A 316 2.35 24.98 14.26
N GLU A 317 3.58 25.50 14.18
CA GLU A 317 3.83 26.92 13.90
C GLU A 317 3.24 27.33 12.54
N HIS A 318 3.42 26.51 11.51
CA HIS A 318 2.89 26.77 10.18
C HIS A 318 1.35 26.86 10.14
N TYR A 319 0.64 25.95 10.82
CA TYR A 319 -0.81 26.03 10.95
C TYR A 319 -1.23 27.34 11.64
N LEU A 320 -0.56 27.71 12.74
CA LEU A 320 -0.87 28.96 13.45
C LEU A 320 -0.65 30.20 12.58
N ARG A 321 0.46 30.27 11.82
CA ARG A 321 0.74 31.36 10.87
C ARG A 321 -0.33 31.45 9.79
N ASN A 322 -0.88 30.32 9.34
CA ASN A 322 -1.97 30.24 8.37
C ASN A 322 -3.37 30.38 9.01
N ARG A 323 -3.46 30.76 10.30
CA ARG A 323 -4.72 30.96 11.04
C ARG A 323 -5.60 29.69 11.07
N VAL A 324 -4.95 28.53 11.18
CA VAL A 324 -5.60 27.23 11.35
C VAL A 324 -5.28 26.70 12.74
N ASN A 325 -6.31 26.25 13.47
CA ASN A 325 -6.11 25.64 14.78
C ASN A 325 -5.41 24.27 14.62
N PRO A 326 -4.19 24.08 15.11
CA PRO A 326 -3.47 22.80 14.96
C PRO A 326 -4.20 21.61 15.59
N ARG A 327 -5.02 21.82 16.62
CA ARG A 327 -5.79 20.75 17.27
C ARG A 327 -6.86 20.11 16.36
N THR A 328 -7.18 20.76 15.24
CA THR A 328 -8.09 20.23 14.22
C THR A 328 -7.34 19.43 13.14
N LYS A 329 -6.04 19.27 13.28
CA LYS A 329 -5.18 18.64 12.28
C LYS A 329 -4.52 17.38 12.83
N THR A 330 -4.25 16.44 11.93
CA THR A 330 -3.57 15.17 12.24
C THR A 330 -2.12 15.24 11.77
N LEU A 331 -1.20 14.97 12.66
CA LEU A 331 0.20 14.76 12.32
C LEU A 331 0.49 13.26 12.33
N ILE A 332 0.99 12.73 11.21
CA ILE A 332 1.32 11.32 11.05
C ILE A 332 2.84 11.18 10.98
N PHE A 333 3.39 10.30 11.80
CA PHE A 333 4.80 9.95 11.82
C PHE A 333 4.96 8.55 11.24
N SER A 334 5.88 8.35 10.29
CA SER A 334 6.01 7.08 9.57
C SER A 334 7.44 6.60 9.32
N ASP A 335 8.46 7.37 9.71
CA ASP A 335 9.85 6.99 9.50
C ASP A 335 10.52 6.47 10.77
N GLY A 336 11.17 5.30 10.67
CA GLY A 336 12.09 4.75 11.66
C GLY A 336 11.51 4.53 13.06
N LEU A 337 10.18 4.42 13.21
CA LEU A 337 9.52 4.32 14.50
C LEU A 337 9.83 3.01 15.22
N THR A 338 10.25 3.14 16.47
CA THR A 338 10.26 2.07 17.47
C THR A 338 9.24 2.39 18.54
N VAL A 339 8.83 1.40 19.35
CA VAL A 339 7.88 1.66 20.45
C VAL A 339 8.40 2.76 21.40
N PRO A 340 9.66 2.75 21.88
CA PRO A 340 10.18 3.87 22.69
C PRO A 340 10.05 5.21 21.96
N ARG A 341 10.45 5.29 20.68
CA ARG A 341 10.37 6.54 19.92
C ARG A 341 8.94 7.03 19.72
N THR A 342 7.99 6.10 19.57
CA THR A 342 6.57 6.42 19.46
C THR A 342 6.00 7.00 20.78
N ILE A 343 6.51 6.53 21.91
CA ILE A 343 6.10 7.03 23.24
C ILE A 343 6.68 8.43 23.51
N GLU A 344 7.88 8.71 23.00
CA GLU A 344 8.52 10.02 23.13
C GLU A 344 7.81 11.11 22.29
N LEU A 345 7.25 10.75 21.12
CA LEU A 345 6.53 11.64 20.21
C LEU A 345 5.13 11.99 20.72
#